data_5e53366cb8bd0007a62a0def2355d013
#
_entry.id   5e53366cb8bd0007a62a0def2355d013
#
_cell.length_a   1.000
_cell.length_b   1.000
_cell.length_c   1.000
_cell.angle_alpha   90.00
_cell.angle_beta   90.00
_cell.angle_gamma   90.00
#
_symmetry.space_group_name_H-M   'P 1'
#
loop_
_entity.id
_entity.type
_entity.pdbx_description
1 polymer ?
#
loop_
_entity_poly.entity_id
_entity_poly.type
_entity_poly.pdbx_seq_one_letter_code
_entity_poly.pdbx_strand_id
1 'polypeptide(L)'
;MVERRKIERAIVLAAGTGSRLVSGEAYPKPMKLVSGVPLLVRILRSLQSEGVREAVIVTGHMGDQIKRALLAEPSIGLSLTFVENDLYSKKNGVSLLAAREHVVEGTLLTMADHLYSPEIVRRLRAMDLPRGSSALAVDYDSERCFDIDDATNVRIEHGRITDIGKELESYTALDTGVFRIGPELTTELAAIFEQHGDCSLSDGVRALAKKGRFFACDAGDARWIDVDTPAALQRAEAMLRVFGDHLGDEPASAPGRIDPESIELFAPSWVRAAQPYKEDHFELADKIQGVTRMMSNESPFHPSQRVLDAVMNAALRGNLYPASARDLRDKIGKREGLTEEHVLLGAGSAELIDLVIRTFVAPGEEVLLSVPTFSMYEARTRTAGGLPVLVPMTPDSEVDVPALIARVTERTKVIFLCTPNNPTGSRVAEAGIRRVLRLGLPTVIDEAYHDLGDPPDSLAYLLAEQPNAIFLRTFSKGFGLAGMRLGFALAHPAAIRLLSRVKIPWNISSLTIAAATAVLEDVAEQDERLRALRQGRAYLVRELGSIPGVSVMPSEANFVLIDVARCGVSAE
;
A
#
# COMPACT_ATOMS: atom_id res chain seq x y z
N MET A 1 9.36 28.53 48.34
CA MET A 1 9.38 28.00 46.97
C MET A 1 9.14 26.51 47.09
N VAL A 2 7.93 26.04 46.77
CA VAL A 2 7.61 24.61 46.73
C VAL A 2 8.33 24.08 45.50
N GLU A 3 9.26 23.14 45.67
CA GLU A 3 9.89 22.40 44.56
C GLU A 3 8.79 21.81 43.69
N ARG A 4 8.61 22.32 42.45
CA ARG A 4 7.76 21.69 41.46
C ARG A 4 8.35 20.30 41.15
N ARG A 5 7.79 19.23 41.74
CA ARG A 5 8.18 17.87 41.38
C ARG A 5 8.00 17.71 39.87
N LYS A 6 9.08 17.42 39.17
CA LYS A 6 9.04 17.14 37.73
C LYS A 6 8.21 15.88 37.51
N ILE A 7 7.19 16.00 36.70
CA ILE A 7 6.39 14.84 36.22
C ILE A 7 7.26 14.16 35.16
N GLU A 8 7.81 13.00 35.48
CA GLU A 8 8.74 12.27 34.61
C GLU A 8 8.25 10.88 34.23
N ARG A 9 7.08 10.45 34.75
CA ARG A 9 6.51 9.12 34.55
C ARG A 9 5.16 9.17 33.85
N ALA A 10 4.97 8.24 32.88
CA ALA A 10 3.69 8.00 32.25
C ALA A 10 3.30 6.52 32.34
N ILE A 11 1.99 6.25 32.36
CA ILE A 11 1.42 4.92 32.19
C ILE A 11 0.63 4.94 30.88
N VAL A 12 0.85 3.93 30.03
CA VAL A 12 0.15 3.77 28.75
C VAL A 12 -0.65 2.48 28.77
N LEU A 13 -1.97 2.58 28.60
CA LEU A 13 -2.85 1.41 28.57
C LEU A 13 -2.91 0.82 27.17
N ALA A 14 -2.23 -0.30 26.96
CA ALA A 14 -2.08 -1.00 25.68
C ALA A 14 -2.59 -2.45 25.73
N ALA A 15 -3.49 -2.78 26.68
CA ALA A 15 -3.94 -4.15 26.95
C ALA A 15 -5.13 -4.60 26.09
N GLY A 16 -5.85 -3.69 25.43
CA GLY A 16 -7.11 -3.96 24.71
C GLY A 16 -6.95 -4.81 23.44
N THR A 17 -8.02 -5.54 23.07
CA THR A 17 -8.05 -6.42 21.89
C THR A 17 -8.14 -5.69 20.56
N GLY A 18 -8.62 -4.43 20.53
CA GLY A 18 -8.70 -3.59 19.33
C GLY A 18 -9.59 -4.13 18.20
N SER A 19 -10.64 -4.86 18.51
CA SER A 19 -11.48 -5.62 17.57
C SER A 19 -12.15 -4.80 16.44
N ARG A 20 -12.31 -3.48 16.60
CA ARG A 20 -12.93 -2.61 15.59
C ARG A 20 -11.96 -2.20 14.47
N LEU A 21 -10.68 -2.07 14.75
CA LEU A 21 -9.65 -1.64 13.77
C LEU A 21 -8.99 -2.82 13.07
N VAL A 22 -8.96 -4.00 13.70
CA VAL A 22 -8.21 -5.18 13.26
C VAL A 22 -9.13 -6.39 13.24
N SER A 23 -9.86 -6.59 12.15
CA SER A 23 -10.61 -7.83 11.92
C SER A 23 -9.69 -8.86 11.25
N GLY A 24 -9.24 -9.87 12.04
CA GLY A 24 -8.53 -11.05 11.51
C GLY A 24 -7.02 -10.92 11.29
N GLU A 25 -6.37 -9.83 11.66
CA GLU A 25 -4.91 -9.69 11.59
C GLU A 25 -4.23 -10.17 12.89
N ALA A 26 -3.14 -10.93 12.75
CA ALA A 26 -2.27 -11.35 13.86
C ALA A 26 -1.33 -10.21 14.32
N TYR A 27 -1.85 -8.98 14.49
CA TYR A 27 -1.06 -7.80 14.81
C TYR A 27 -1.77 -6.90 15.83
N PRO A 28 -1.12 -6.49 16.93
CA PRO A 28 -1.78 -5.73 18.01
C PRO A 28 -2.11 -4.30 17.57
N LYS A 29 -3.35 -3.82 17.90
CA LYS A 29 -3.84 -2.47 17.57
C LYS A 29 -2.84 -1.35 17.92
N PRO A 30 -2.18 -1.32 19.10
CA PRO A 30 -1.22 -0.27 19.44
C PRO A 30 -0.02 -0.17 18.49
N MET A 31 0.27 -1.24 17.78
CA MET A 31 1.38 -1.28 16.82
C MET A 31 0.93 -1.03 15.37
N LYS A 32 -0.35 -0.68 15.14
CA LYS A 32 -0.83 -0.29 13.81
C LYS A 32 -0.08 0.94 13.32
N LEU A 33 0.34 0.90 12.06
CA LEU A 33 1.09 2.00 11.46
C LEU A 33 0.16 3.18 11.14
N VAL A 34 0.53 4.36 11.58
CA VAL A 34 -0.08 5.64 11.21
C VAL A 34 1.00 6.45 10.49
N SER A 35 0.85 6.67 9.19
CA SER A 35 1.88 7.26 8.34
C SER A 35 3.27 6.61 8.55
N GLY A 36 3.33 5.28 8.49
CA GLY A 36 4.56 4.50 8.54
C GLY A 36 5.20 4.32 9.93
N VAL A 37 4.65 4.91 11.01
CA VAL A 37 5.16 4.77 12.39
C VAL A 37 4.07 4.13 13.27
N PRO A 38 4.40 3.12 14.11
CA PRO A 38 3.43 2.54 15.01
C PRO A 38 2.78 3.58 15.93
N LEU A 39 1.46 3.50 16.13
CA LEU A 39 0.70 4.47 16.94
C LEU A 39 1.30 4.63 18.35
N LEU A 40 1.58 3.51 19.02
CA LEU A 40 2.19 3.52 20.35
C LEU A 40 3.58 4.20 20.36
N VAL A 41 4.37 4.03 19.31
CA VAL A 41 5.68 4.71 19.18
C VAL A 41 5.48 6.22 19.09
N ARG A 42 4.47 6.70 18.34
CA ARG A 42 4.14 8.14 18.26
C ARG A 42 3.74 8.71 19.62
N ILE A 43 2.93 8.00 20.37
CA ILE A 43 2.51 8.38 21.73
C ILE A 43 3.73 8.49 22.65
N LEU A 44 4.62 7.50 22.61
CA LEU A 44 5.84 7.51 23.44
C LEU A 44 6.79 8.66 23.07
N ARG A 45 6.91 8.97 21.77
CA ARG A 45 7.69 10.15 21.30
C ARG A 45 7.06 11.47 21.78
N SER A 46 5.72 11.60 21.74
CA SER A 46 5.03 12.78 22.29
C SER A 46 5.28 12.96 23.79
N LEU A 47 5.25 11.90 24.57
CA LEU A 47 5.58 11.92 25.99
C LEU A 47 7.05 12.30 26.22
N GLN A 48 7.97 11.71 25.45
CA GLN A 48 9.40 11.97 25.52
C GLN A 48 9.74 13.43 25.19
N SER A 49 9.12 14.01 24.16
CA SER A 49 9.36 15.42 23.77
C SER A 49 8.97 16.41 24.86
N GLU A 50 8.00 16.05 25.71
CA GLU A 50 7.57 16.84 26.86
C GLU A 50 8.33 16.48 28.16
N GLY A 51 9.45 15.74 28.06
CA GLY A 51 10.36 15.49 29.18
C GLY A 51 9.91 14.38 30.14
N VAL A 52 9.03 13.48 29.71
CA VAL A 52 8.82 12.19 30.36
C VAL A 52 10.08 11.34 30.18
N ARG A 53 10.47 10.57 31.17
CA ARG A 53 11.68 9.73 31.15
C ARG A 53 11.36 8.25 31.35
N GLU A 54 10.25 7.94 32.01
CA GLU A 54 9.83 6.59 32.31
C GLU A 54 8.42 6.35 31.77
N ALA A 55 8.22 5.24 31.06
CA ALA A 55 6.91 4.81 30.59
C ALA A 55 6.63 3.38 31.06
N VAL A 56 5.49 3.21 31.74
CA VAL A 56 4.96 1.92 32.12
C VAL A 56 3.89 1.51 31.10
N ILE A 57 4.13 0.45 30.36
CA ILE A 57 3.25 -0.05 29.32
C ILE A 57 2.44 -1.19 29.90
N VAL A 58 1.14 -1.00 30.03
CA VAL A 58 0.23 -2.06 30.47
C VAL A 58 -0.20 -2.87 29.25
N THR A 59 0.25 -4.11 29.18
CA THR A 59 -0.03 -5.04 28.09
C THR A 59 -1.02 -6.11 28.49
N GLY A 60 -1.64 -6.76 27.53
CA GLY A 60 -2.57 -7.88 27.71
C GLY A 60 -2.62 -8.68 26.42
N HIS A 61 -3.62 -8.47 25.58
CA HIS A 61 -3.69 -9.14 24.28
C HIS A 61 -2.44 -8.90 23.44
N MET A 62 -1.75 -9.98 23.03
CA MET A 62 -0.52 -9.94 22.23
C MET A 62 0.64 -9.13 22.86
N GLY A 63 0.71 -9.05 24.18
CA GLY A 63 1.68 -8.24 24.92
C GLY A 63 3.14 -8.50 24.56
N ASP A 64 3.53 -9.75 24.31
CA ASP A 64 4.90 -10.10 23.90
C ASP A 64 5.32 -9.51 22.54
N GLN A 65 4.38 -9.32 21.63
CA GLN A 65 4.65 -8.69 20.34
C GLN A 65 4.90 -7.19 20.52
N ILE A 66 4.06 -6.54 21.34
CA ILE A 66 4.22 -5.12 21.69
C ILE A 66 5.59 -4.91 22.36
N LYS A 67 5.92 -5.72 23.36
CA LYS A 67 7.19 -5.63 24.09
C LYS A 67 8.40 -5.77 23.17
N ARG A 68 8.41 -6.81 22.32
CA ARG A 68 9.51 -7.05 21.38
C ARG A 68 9.68 -5.88 20.39
N ALA A 69 8.58 -5.37 19.85
CA ALA A 69 8.61 -4.27 18.89
C ALA A 69 9.12 -2.96 19.52
N LEU A 70 8.68 -2.62 20.75
CA LEU A 70 9.12 -1.41 21.44
C LEU A 70 10.59 -1.48 21.87
N LEU A 71 11.07 -2.64 22.31
CA LEU A 71 12.48 -2.84 22.67
C LEU A 71 13.42 -2.79 21.47
N ALA A 72 12.91 -3.07 20.27
CA ALA A 72 13.67 -2.97 19.01
C ALA A 72 13.62 -1.58 18.37
N GLU A 73 12.84 -0.64 18.92
CA GLU A 73 12.63 0.70 18.33
C GLU A 73 13.67 1.70 18.83
N PRO A 74 14.65 2.09 17.99
CA PRO A 74 15.78 2.92 18.43
C PRO A 74 15.42 4.37 18.75
N SER A 75 14.25 4.84 18.32
CA SER A 75 13.82 6.24 18.51
C SER A 75 13.22 6.50 19.90
N ILE A 76 13.01 5.46 20.71
CA ILE A 76 12.47 5.58 22.06
C ILE A 76 13.63 5.68 23.06
N GLY A 77 13.80 6.88 23.63
CA GLY A 77 14.79 7.14 24.70
C GLY A 77 14.21 7.04 26.10
N LEU A 78 12.99 6.51 26.26
CA LEU A 78 12.33 6.30 27.56
C LEU A 78 12.80 5.01 28.22
N SER A 79 12.89 5.00 29.55
CA SER A 79 12.99 3.77 30.32
C SER A 79 11.62 3.05 30.29
N LEU A 80 11.55 1.89 29.69
CA LEU A 80 10.29 1.13 29.53
C LEU A 80 10.15 0.06 30.61
N THR A 81 9.00 0.05 31.30
CA THR A 81 8.58 -1.03 32.19
C THR A 81 7.31 -1.63 31.62
N PHE A 82 7.22 -2.96 31.60
CA PHE A 82 6.04 -3.68 31.09
C PHE A 82 5.31 -4.34 32.25
N VAL A 83 3.98 -4.11 32.30
CA VAL A 83 3.08 -4.73 33.29
C VAL A 83 2.04 -5.52 32.52
N GLU A 84 1.89 -6.79 32.82
CA GLU A 84 0.90 -7.64 32.20
C GLU A 84 -0.44 -7.55 32.95
N ASN A 85 -1.52 -7.40 32.21
CA ASN A 85 -2.89 -7.46 32.73
C ASN A 85 -3.56 -8.73 32.22
N ASP A 86 -3.62 -9.76 33.04
CA ASP A 86 -4.29 -11.04 32.72
C ASP A 86 -5.81 -10.88 32.54
N LEU A 87 -6.38 -9.81 33.09
CA LEU A 87 -7.81 -9.49 33.03
C LEU A 87 -8.12 -8.47 31.91
N TYR A 88 -7.35 -8.46 30.82
CA TYR A 88 -7.46 -7.48 29.73
C TYR A 88 -8.83 -7.50 29.00
N SER A 89 -9.63 -8.53 29.18
CA SER A 89 -11.01 -8.60 28.65
C SER A 89 -12.00 -7.74 29.43
N LYS A 90 -11.62 -7.26 30.63
CA LYS A 90 -12.41 -6.35 31.46
C LYS A 90 -12.19 -4.89 31.04
N LYS A 91 -12.94 -3.97 31.65
CA LYS A 91 -12.87 -2.54 31.37
C LYS A 91 -11.49 -1.94 31.69
N ASN A 92 -11.18 -0.79 31.07
CA ASN A 92 -9.87 -0.16 31.10
C ASN A 92 -9.37 0.28 32.50
N GLY A 93 -10.25 0.49 33.47
CA GLY A 93 -9.86 0.74 34.86
C GLY A 93 -9.10 -0.43 35.49
N VAL A 94 -9.42 -1.67 35.09
CA VAL A 94 -8.70 -2.88 35.54
C VAL A 94 -7.27 -2.89 35.03
N SER A 95 -7.04 -2.38 33.81
CA SER A 95 -5.69 -2.22 33.27
C SER A 95 -4.86 -1.22 34.08
N LEU A 96 -5.44 -0.12 34.55
CA LEU A 96 -4.73 0.81 35.43
C LEU A 96 -4.43 0.18 36.79
N LEU A 97 -5.36 -0.63 37.32
CA LEU A 97 -5.14 -1.34 38.59
C LEU A 97 -3.98 -2.35 38.55
N ALA A 98 -3.74 -2.98 37.39
CA ALA A 98 -2.57 -3.84 37.19
C ALA A 98 -1.25 -3.06 37.40
N ALA A 99 -1.22 -1.77 37.03
CA ALA A 99 -0.06 -0.91 37.17
C ALA A 99 -0.08 0.01 38.41
N ARG A 100 -0.99 -0.25 39.39
CA ARG A 100 -1.21 0.64 40.54
C ARG A 100 0.05 0.95 41.37
N GLU A 101 1.00 0.04 41.45
CA GLU A 101 2.25 0.20 42.18
C GLU A 101 3.19 1.21 41.55
N HIS A 102 2.98 1.52 40.26
CA HIS A 102 3.75 2.50 39.48
C HIS A 102 3.10 3.89 39.51
N VAL A 103 1.89 4.05 40.04
CA VAL A 103 1.20 5.35 40.14
C VAL A 103 1.74 6.15 41.31
N VAL A 104 2.29 7.30 41.01
CA VAL A 104 2.72 8.32 41.99
C VAL A 104 1.99 9.64 41.72
N GLU A 105 2.04 10.55 42.67
CA GLU A 105 1.43 11.88 42.50
C GLU A 105 1.93 12.57 41.25
N GLY A 106 1.02 12.88 40.32
CA GLY A 106 1.33 13.56 39.06
C GLY A 106 1.69 12.61 37.90
N THR A 107 1.55 11.30 38.03
CA THR A 107 1.73 10.36 36.91
C THR A 107 0.81 10.73 35.76
N LEU A 108 1.36 10.76 34.54
CA LEU A 108 0.56 10.88 33.33
C LEU A 108 -0.05 9.53 32.99
N LEU A 109 -1.29 9.53 32.49
CA LEU A 109 -1.97 8.32 32.01
C LEU A 109 -2.51 8.61 30.61
N THR A 110 -2.28 7.71 29.66
CA THR A 110 -2.83 7.82 28.32
C THR A 110 -3.24 6.47 27.75
N MET A 111 -4.12 6.51 26.79
CA MET A 111 -4.56 5.34 26.04
C MET A 111 -3.59 5.08 24.88
N ALA A 112 -3.41 3.83 24.47
CA ALA A 112 -2.51 3.43 23.39
C ALA A 112 -3.12 3.60 21.99
N ASP A 113 -4.35 4.07 21.89
CA ASP A 113 -5.10 4.30 20.66
C ASP A 113 -5.40 5.79 20.39
N HIS A 114 -5.00 6.69 21.27
CA HIS A 114 -5.20 8.13 21.10
C HIS A 114 -3.93 8.80 20.56
N LEU A 115 -4.02 9.39 19.38
CA LEU A 115 -3.00 10.26 18.82
C LEU A 115 -3.31 11.71 19.27
N TYR A 116 -2.33 12.41 19.84
CA TYR A 116 -2.52 13.75 20.37
C TYR A 116 -1.26 14.61 20.27
N SER A 117 -1.47 15.93 20.22
CA SER A 117 -0.39 16.92 20.28
C SER A 117 0.33 16.89 21.63
N PRO A 118 1.68 16.97 21.68
CA PRO A 118 2.45 17.13 22.91
C PRO A 118 1.98 18.31 23.79
N GLU A 119 1.38 19.32 23.21
CA GLU A 119 0.80 20.46 23.91
C GLU A 119 -0.18 20.05 25.01
N ILE A 120 -0.98 18.99 24.78
CA ILE A 120 -1.90 18.45 25.79
C ILE A 120 -1.13 17.97 27.04
N VAL A 121 -0.02 17.27 26.84
CA VAL A 121 0.85 16.82 27.93
C VAL A 121 1.46 18.03 28.65
N ARG A 122 1.92 19.03 27.92
CA ARG A 122 2.51 20.26 28.47
C ARG A 122 1.52 21.00 29.35
N ARG A 123 0.27 21.15 28.91
CA ARG A 123 -0.80 21.82 29.68
C ARG A 123 -1.12 21.07 30.97
N LEU A 124 -1.30 19.75 30.92
CA LEU A 124 -1.53 18.92 32.10
C LEU A 124 -0.38 19.02 33.13
N ARG A 125 0.88 19.05 32.66
CA ARG A 125 2.06 19.20 33.52
C ARG A 125 2.15 20.60 34.15
N ALA A 126 1.65 21.62 33.47
CA ALA A 126 1.69 23.00 33.97
C ALA A 126 0.60 23.29 35.01
N MET A 127 -0.44 22.46 35.12
CA MET A 127 -1.51 22.67 36.10
C MET A 127 -0.99 22.64 37.54
N ASP A 128 -1.48 23.54 38.34
CA ASP A 128 -1.32 23.47 39.79
C ASP A 128 -2.51 22.73 40.40
N LEU A 129 -2.29 21.49 40.81
CA LEU A 129 -3.33 20.63 41.36
C LEU A 129 -3.15 20.44 42.88
N PRO A 130 -4.23 20.51 43.66
CA PRO A 130 -4.22 20.12 45.04
C PRO A 130 -3.73 18.68 45.21
N ARG A 131 -2.99 18.39 46.27
CA ARG A 131 -2.51 17.03 46.58
C ARG A 131 -3.66 16.03 46.63
N GLY A 132 -3.48 14.86 46.03
CA GLY A 132 -4.50 13.82 45.93
C GLY A 132 -5.60 14.12 44.91
N SER A 133 -5.40 15.09 44.05
CA SER A 133 -6.29 15.41 42.94
C SER A 133 -5.77 14.89 41.62
N SER A 134 -6.69 14.65 40.67
CA SER A 134 -6.39 14.25 39.31
C SER A 134 -6.97 15.25 38.32
N ALA A 135 -6.48 15.23 37.08
CA ALA A 135 -7.01 16.04 35.98
C ALA A 135 -7.12 15.22 34.71
N LEU A 136 -8.05 15.62 33.86
CA LEU A 136 -8.24 15.11 32.50
C LEU A 136 -8.09 16.28 31.53
N ALA A 137 -7.35 16.08 30.46
CA ALA A 137 -7.38 17.01 29.33
C ALA A 137 -8.72 16.85 28.59
N VAL A 138 -9.41 17.96 28.39
CA VAL A 138 -10.75 18.01 27.78
C VAL A 138 -10.75 18.97 26.60
N ASP A 139 -11.53 18.64 25.59
CA ASP A 139 -11.77 19.49 24.44
C ASP A 139 -13.17 20.09 24.54
N TYR A 140 -13.27 21.43 24.57
CA TYR A 140 -14.55 22.13 24.62
C TYR A 140 -15.17 22.31 23.23
N ASP A 141 -14.40 22.08 22.15
CA ASP A 141 -14.87 22.21 20.79
C ASP A 141 -15.27 20.84 20.21
N SER A 142 -16.53 20.48 20.40
CA SER A 142 -17.08 19.21 19.90
C SER A 142 -17.11 19.11 18.37
N GLU A 143 -17.08 20.22 17.62
CA GLU A 143 -17.08 20.22 16.15
C GLU A 143 -15.74 19.71 15.58
N ARG A 144 -14.68 19.74 16.36
CA ARG A 144 -13.36 19.20 15.97
C ARG A 144 -13.24 17.69 16.14
N CYS A 145 -14.13 17.08 16.92
CA CYS A 145 -14.11 15.64 17.14
C CYS A 145 -14.54 14.90 15.87
N PHE A 146 -13.74 13.91 15.45
CA PHE A 146 -14.02 13.14 14.23
C PHE A 146 -15.19 12.16 14.40
N ASP A 147 -15.29 11.52 15.55
CA ASP A 147 -16.33 10.52 15.86
C ASP A 147 -17.01 10.90 17.18
N ILE A 148 -17.90 11.89 17.09
CA ILE A 148 -18.58 12.46 18.26
C ILE A 148 -19.52 11.45 18.90
N ASP A 149 -20.06 10.50 18.13
CA ASP A 149 -21.03 9.50 18.62
C ASP A 149 -20.34 8.43 19.48
N ASP A 150 -19.04 8.19 19.28
CA ASP A 150 -18.23 7.27 20.13
C ASP A 150 -17.40 7.98 21.20
N ALA A 151 -17.38 9.32 21.21
CA ALA A 151 -16.62 10.11 22.17
C ALA A 151 -17.14 9.95 23.61
N THR A 152 -16.25 10.08 24.58
CA THR A 152 -16.63 10.10 26.00
C THR A 152 -16.93 11.53 26.43
N ASN A 153 -18.17 11.79 26.79
CA ASN A 153 -18.69 13.09 27.18
C ASN A 153 -18.30 13.47 28.62
N VAL A 154 -17.98 14.74 28.87
CA VAL A 154 -17.55 15.26 30.16
C VAL A 154 -18.40 16.45 30.57
N ARG A 155 -18.95 16.43 31.79
CA ARG A 155 -19.63 17.57 32.41
C ARG A 155 -18.69 18.27 33.36
N ILE A 156 -18.58 19.60 33.21
CA ILE A 156 -17.64 20.42 33.97
C ILE A 156 -18.36 21.60 34.59
N GLU A 157 -18.13 21.84 35.89
CA GLU A 157 -18.61 22.99 36.62
C GLU A 157 -17.46 23.65 37.39
N HIS A 158 -17.26 24.94 37.19
CA HIS A 158 -16.20 25.71 37.84
C HIS A 158 -14.79 25.08 37.73
N GLY A 159 -14.47 24.53 36.53
CA GLY A 159 -13.17 23.89 36.25
C GLY A 159 -12.99 22.51 36.88
N ARG A 160 -14.04 21.94 37.48
CA ARG A 160 -14.04 20.58 38.01
C ARG A 160 -14.96 19.67 37.20
N ILE A 161 -14.51 18.46 36.97
CA ILE A 161 -15.35 17.43 36.35
C ILE A 161 -16.38 16.99 37.38
N THR A 162 -17.66 17.03 37.01
CA THR A 162 -18.77 16.58 37.86
C THR A 162 -19.31 15.22 37.41
N ASP A 163 -19.21 14.92 36.11
CA ASP A 163 -19.59 13.60 35.56
C ASP A 163 -18.86 13.32 34.24
N ILE A 164 -18.74 12.03 33.87
CA ILE A 164 -18.10 11.56 32.65
C ILE A 164 -18.74 10.25 32.15
N GLY A 165 -19.00 10.12 30.86
CA GLY A 165 -19.52 8.89 30.27
C GLY A 165 -20.11 9.11 28.89
N LYS A 166 -20.16 8.05 28.09
CA LYS A 166 -20.73 8.09 26.72
C LYS A 166 -22.23 8.39 26.72
N GLU A 167 -22.93 8.00 27.77
CA GLU A 167 -24.39 8.13 27.90
C GLU A 167 -24.83 9.52 28.45
N LEU A 168 -23.89 10.47 28.61
CA LEU A 168 -24.25 11.79 29.11
C LEU A 168 -24.91 12.62 27.98
N GLU A 169 -26.22 12.86 28.13
CA GLU A 169 -26.99 13.70 27.17
C GLU A 169 -26.61 15.19 27.26
N SER A 170 -26.18 15.67 28.44
CA SER A 170 -25.74 17.05 28.65
C SER A 170 -24.29 17.08 29.09
N TYR A 171 -23.41 17.54 28.25
CA TYR A 171 -21.97 17.65 28.48
C TYR A 171 -21.45 19.02 28.07
N THR A 172 -20.24 19.36 28.51
CA THR A 172 -19.58 20.64 28.23
C THR A 172 -18.27 20.48 27.48
N ALA A 173 -17.70 19.26 27.44
CA ALA A 173 -16.45 18.97 26.76
C ALA A 173 -16.33 17.47 26.47
N LEU A 174 -15.31 17.08 25.71
CA LEU A 174 -14.97 15.72 25.35
C LEU A 174 -13.67 15.28 26.03
N ASP A 175 -13.56 13.99 26.36
CA ASP A 175 -12.37 13.32 26.90
C ASP A 175 -11.34 13.12 25.80
N THR A 176 -10.13 13.63 25.97
CA THR A 176 -9.01 13.46 25.01
C THR A 176 -8.19 12.19 25.27
N GLY A 177 -8.50 11.39 26.29
CA GLY A 177 -7.76 10.18 26.66
C GLY A 177 -6.43 10.43 27.38
N VAL A 178 -6.11 11.68 27.78
CA VAL A 178 -4.86 12.03 28.46
C VAL A 178 -5.14 12.61 29.84
N PHE A 179 -4.55 11.99 30.86
CA PHE A 179 -4.81 12.32 32.26
C PHE A 179 -3.53 12.62 33.02
N ARG A 180 -3.66 13.35 34.09
CA ARG A 180 -2.66 13.46 35.17
C ARG A 180 -3.29 12.94 36.45
N ILE A 181 -2.71 11.88 37.02
CA ILE A 181 -3.34 11.11 38.11
C ILE A 181 -2.45 10.99 39.34
N GLY A 182 -3.06 10.62 40.44
CA GLY A 182 -2.40 10.23 41.69
C GLY A 182 -2.91 8.90 42.21
N PRO A 183 -2.31 8.39 43.32
CA PRO A 183 -2.70 7.11 43.95
C PRO A 183 -4.17 7.04 44.38
N GLU A 184 -4.79 8.17 44.65
CA GLU A 184 -6.19 8.24 45.03
C GLU A 184 -7.14 7.68 43.98
N LEU A 185 -6.82 7.89 42.69
CA LEU A 185 -7.62 7.33 41.59
C LEU A 185 -7.59 5.81 41.61
N THR A 186 -6.42 5.21 41.79
CA THR A 186 -6.31 3.75 41.87
C THR A 186 -6.95 3.17 43.14
N THR A 187 -6.98 3.93 44.25
CA THR A 187 -7.70 3.56 45.47
C THR A 187 -9.21 3.49 45.21
N GLU A 188 -9.80 4.49 44.56
CA GLU A 188 -11.22 4.46 44.20
C GLU A 188 -11.55 3.32 43.24
N LEU A 189 -10.72 3.12 42.23
CA LEU A 189 -10.89 2.01 41.27
C LEU A 189 -10.80 0.64 41.95
N ALA A 190 -9.88 0.45 42.91
CA ALA A 190 -9.75 -0.79 43.66
C ALA A 190 -11.02 -1.08 44.47
N ALA A 191 -11.58 -0.10 45.17
CA ALA A 191 -12.82 -0.24 45.92
C ALA A 191 -14.02 -0.62 45.02
N ILE A 192 -14.12 -0.01 43.83
CA ILE A 192 -15.16 -0.31 42.84
C ILE A 192 -14.96 -1.74 42.29
N PHE A 193 -13.73 -2.13 42.01
CA PHE A 193 -13.42 -3.46 41.51
C PHE A 193 -13.73 -4.55 42.53
N GLU A 194 -13.42 -4.33 43.81
CA GLU A 194 -13.78 -5.26 44.91
C GLU A 194 -15.29 -5.44 45.03
N GLN A 195 -16.07 -4.40 44.79
CA GLN A 195 -17.53 -4.41 44.88
C GLN A 195 -18.22 -5.09 43.68
N HIS A 196 -17.71 -4.82 42.45
CA HIS A 196 -18.42 -5.16 41.22
C HIS A 196 -17.67 -6.17 40.33
N GLY A 197 -16.42 -6.50 40.65
CA GLY A 197 -15.57 -7.40 39.88
C GLY A 197 -15.09 -6.83 38.54
N ASP A 198 -15.43 -5.55 38.23
CA ASP A 198 -15.02 -4.82 37.03
C ASP A 198 -15.08 -3.30 37.29
N CYS A 199 -14.27 -2.50 36.59
CA CYS A 199 -14.32 -1.05 36.68
C CYS A 199 -13.75 -0.37 35.42
N SER A 200 -14.34 0.75 34.97
CA SER A 200 -13.82 1.63 33.95
C SER A 200 -13.06 2.81 34.56
N LEU A 201 -12.20 3.47 33.76
CA LEU A 201 -11.59 4.73 34.20
C LEU A 201 -12.65 5.78 34.52
N SER A 202 -13.74 5.84 33.77
CA SER A 202 -14.86 6.75 34.04
C SER A 202 -15.49 6.52 35.42
N ASP A 203 -15.54 5.29 35.89
CA ASP A 203 -16.06 5.00 37.25
C ASP A 203 -15.16 5.61 38.35
N GLY A 204 -13.83 5.49 38.20
CA GLY A 204 -12.86 6.13 39.08
C GLY A 204 -12.90 7.65 39.01
N VAL A 205 -13.04 8.22 37.82
CA VAL A 205 -13.20 9.67 37.62
C VAL A 205 -14.45 10.16 38.35
N ARG A 206 -15.61 9.49 38.18
CA ARG A 206 -16.85 9.83 38.90
C ARG A 206 -16.69 9.76 40.43
N ALA A 207 -15.97 8.76 40.93
CA ALA A 207 -15.73 8.61 42.35
C ALA A 207 -14.92 9.77 42.95
N LEU A 208 -13.85 10.18 42.27
CA LEU A 208 -13.06 11.36 42.65
C LEU A 208 -13.80 12.69 42.41
N ALA A 209 -14.60 12.77 41.36
CA ALA A 209 -15.42 13.96 41.03
C ALA A 209 -16.43 14.26 42.15
N LYS A 210 -17.11 13.23 42.69
CA LYS A 210 -18.00 13.34 43.85
C LYS A 210 -17.30 13.91 45.10
N LYS A 211 -15.98 13.73 45.22
CA LYS A 211 -15.15 14.28 46.30
C LYS A 211 -14.55 15.66 45.93
N GLY A 212 -14.89 16.22 44.76
CA GLY A 212 -14.40 17.50 44.27
C GLY A 212 -12.90 17.49 43.93
N ARG A 213 -12.32 16.30 43.65
CA ARG A 213 -10.88 16.10 43.42
C ARG A 213 -10.50 15.76 41.97
N PHE A 214 -11.41 15.96 41.02
CA PHE A 214 -11.13 15.75 39.62
C PHE A 214 -11.31 17.06 38.83
N PHE A 215 -10.25 17.50 38.13
CA PHE A 215 -10.18 18.80 37.47
C PHE A 215 -10.15 18.63 35.95
N ALA A 216 -10.67 19.62 35.22
CA ALA A 216 -10.55 19.72 33.79
C ALA A 216 -9.31 20.55 33.42
N CYS A 217 -8.55 20.06 32.45
CA CYS A 217 -7.48 20.78 31.78
C CYS A 217 -7.92 21.10 30.35
N ASP A 218 -8.11 22.35 30.03
CA ASP A 218 -8.47 22.75 28.67
C ASP A 218 -7.35 22.39 27.68
N ALA A 219 -7.66 21.55 26.69
CA ALA A 219 -6.75 21.20 25.61
C ALA A 219 -6.50 22.39 24.67
N GLY A 220 -7.37 23.42 24.68
CA GLY A 220 -7.30 24.58 23.80
C GLY A 220 -7.38 24.14 22.33
N ASP A 221 -6.45 24.64 21.51
CA ASP A 221 -6.41 24.30 20.08
C ASP A 221 -5.58 23.04 19.79
N ALA A 222 -5.08 22.35 20.82
CA ALA A 222 -4.28 21.15 20.66
C ALA A 222 -5.12 20.01 20.05
N ARG A 223 -4.57 19.36 19.02
CA ARG A 223 -5.26 18.34 18.23
C ARG A 223 -5.12 16.96 18.84
N TRP A 224 -6.18 16.19 18.69
CA TRP A 224 -6.21 14.80 19.13
C TRP A 224 -7.20 13.99 18.28
N ILE A 225 -7.06 12.67 18.28
CA ILE A 225 -8.00 11.74 17.63
C ILE A 225 -7.86 10.35 18.24
N ASP A 226 -8.98 9.67 18.47
CA ASP A 226 -9.03 8.24 18.79
C ASP A 226 -8.93 7.44 17.48
N VAL A 227 -7.96 6.52 17.39
CA VAL A 227 -7.66 5.73 16.19
C VAL A 227 -8.19 4.31 16.40
N ASP A 228 -9.50 4.15 16.40
CA ASP A 228 -10.15 2.88 16.66
C ASP A 228 -10.92 2.28 15.46
N THR A 229 -11.10 3.05 14.39
CA THR A 229 -11.71 2.62 13.13
C THR A 229 -10.80 2.87 11.92
N PRO A 230 -10.99 2.19 10.77
CA PRO A 230 -10.26 2.49 9.54
C PRO A 230 -10.42 3.94 9.07
N ALA A 231 -11.59 4.53 9.27
CA ALA A 231 -11.86 5.93 8.93
C ALA A 231 -11.08 6.89 9.85
N ALA A 232 -11.02 6.62 11.15
CA ALA A 232 -10.23 7.37 12.11
C ALA A 232 -8.72 7.27 11.80
N LEU A 233 -8.24 6.09 11.37
CA LEU A 233 -6.85 5.90 10.92
C LEU A 233 -6.53 6.81 9.72
N GLN A 234 -7.38 6.82 8.69
CA GLN A 234 -7.19 7.70 7.53
C GLN A 234 -7.20 9.19 7.93
N ARG A 235 -8.08 9.57 8.86
CA ARG A 235 -8.14 10.93 9.38
C ARG A 235 -6.88 11.30 10.16
N ALA A 236 -6.39 10.42 11.03
CA ALA A 236 -5.14 10.61 11.77
C ALA A 236 -3.95 10.79 10.82
N GLU A 237 -3.86 9.99 9.76
CA GLU A 237 -2.83 10.16 8.72
C GLU A 237 -2.96 11.50 7.99
N ALA A 238 -4.18 11.95 7.70
CA ALA A 238 -4.41 13.26 7.11
C ALA A 238 -3.99 14.40 8.06
N MET A 239 -4.32 14.27 9.35
CA MET A 239 -3.89 15.25 10.37
C MET A 239 -2.36 15.34 10.46
N LEU A 240 -1.66 14.21 10.47
CA LEU A 240 -0.19 14.19 10.50
C LEU A 240 0.42 14.82 9.24
N ARG A 241 -0.21 14.64 8.08
CA ARG A 241 0.25 15.30 6.83
C ARG A 241 0.12 16.83 6.89
N VAL A 242 -0.94 17.33 7.51
CA VAL A 242 -1.21 18.78 7.57
C VAL A 242 -0.42 19.46 8.70
N PHE A 243 -0.35 18.82 9.87
CA PHE A 243 0.13 19.44 11.11
C PHE A 243 1.46 18.86 11.60
N GLY A 244 2.07 17.96 10.82
CA GLY A 244 3.34 17.31 11.17
C GLY A 244 3.21 16.26 12.29
N ASP A 245 4.32 15.63 12.62
CA ASP A 245 4.40 14.51 13.57
C ASP A 245 3.96 14.85 15.01
N HIS A 246 3.96 16.13 15.35
CA HIS A 246 3.58 16.64 16.68
C HIS A 246 2.17 17.25 16.71
N LEU A 247 1.40 17.18 15.62
CA LEU A 247 0.07 17.79 15.51
C LEU A 247 0.02 19.26 16.01
N GLY A 248 1.15 19.99 15.91
CA GLY A 248 1.31 21.35 16.43
C GLY A 248 0.76 22.40 15.48
N ASP A 249 0.47 23.62 16.00
CA ASP A 249 0.09 24.78 15.20
C ASP A 249 1.28 25.56 14.65
N GLU A 250 2.46 25.35 15.18
CA GLU A 250 3.65 25.96 14.60
C GLU A 250 4.10 25.13 13.40
N PRO A 251 4.13 25.72 12.18
CA PRO A 251 5.01 25.19 11.17
C PRO A 251 6.40 25.16 11.81
N ALA A 252 7.02 24.00 11.83
CA ALA A 252 8.37 23.80 12.34
C ALA A 252 9.25 24.92 11.78
N SER A 253 9.64 25.86 12.67
CA SER A 253 10.49 27.03 12.40
C SER A 253 10.09 27.91 11.20
N ALA A 254 10.28 29.22 11.30
CA ALA A 254 10.06 30.26 10.29
C ALA A 254 10.34 29.79 8.84
N PRO A 255 9.75 30.41 7.77
CA PRO A 255 9.85 29.94 6.39
C PRO A 255 11.31 29.86 5.94
N GLY A 256 11.99 28.87 6.43
CA GLY A 256 13.35 28.51 6.16
C GLY A 256 13.36 27.11 5.59
N ARG A 257 13.71 26.98 4.33
CA ARG A 257 13.99 25.76 3.59
C ARG A 257 13.23 24.54 4.13
N ILE A 258 12.11 24.22 3.47
CA ILE A 258 11.52 22.88 3.55
C ILE A 258 12.68 21.91 3.32
N ASP A 259 12.94 21.05 4.29
CA ASP A 259 13.88 19.95 4.10
C ASP A 259 13.42 19.18 2.84
N PRO A 260 14.23 19.10 1.78
CA PRO A 260 13.85 18.38 0.57
C PRO A 260 13.39 16.94 0.84
N GLU A 261 13.94 16.28 1.86
CA GLU A 261 13.57 14.92 2.25
C GLU A 261 12.20 14.85 2.93
N SER A 262 11.68 15.94 3.47
CA SER A 262 10.37 15.98 4.09
C SER A 262 9.23 15.71 3.10
N ILE A 263 9.44 15.93 1.79
CA ILE A 263 8.47 15.64 0.74
C ILE A 263 8.13 14.14 0.68
N GLU A 264 9.06 13.26 1.03
CA GLU A 264 8.85 11.82 1.04
C GLU A 264 7.77 11.40 2.04
N LEU A 265 7.64 12.14 3.14
CA LEU A 265 6.63 11.85 4.18
C LEU A 265 5.20 12.00 3.67
N PHE A 266 4.98 12.77 2.60
CA PHE A 266 3.66 12.93 1.97
C PHE A 266 3.30 11.77 1.03
N ALA A 267 4.26 10.94 0.65
CA ALA A 267 3.98 9.77 -0.17
C ALA A 267 3.45 8.60 0.68
N PRO A 268 2.52 7.78 0.18
CA PRO A 268 2.13 6.54 0.84
C PRO A 268 3.33 5.63 1.11
N SER A 269 3.29 4.85 2.19
CA SER A 269 4.40 3.98 2.61
C SER A 269 4.85 3.02 1.50
N TRP A 270 3.91 2.48 0.74
CA TRP A 270 4.20 1.57 -0.38
C TRP A 270 4.89 2.26 -1.57
N VAL A 271 4.64 3.56 -1.78
CA VAL A 271 5.37 4.36 -2.80
C VAL A 271 6.80 4.60 -2.34
N ARG A 272 6.99 4.94 -1.06
CA ARG A 272 8.34 5.13 -0.48
C ARG A 272 9.18 3.85 -0.49
N ALA A 273 8.54 2.70 -0.33
CA ALA A 273 9.21 1.39 -0.37
C ALA A 273 9.49 0.90 -1.81
N ALA A 274 8.88 1.51 -2.83
CA ALA A 274 9.06 1.11 -4.21
C ALA A 274 10.45 1.49 -4.71
N GLN A 275 11.06 0.58 -5.49
CA GLN A 275 12.33 0.86 -6.16
C GLN A 275 12.04 1.37 -7.58
N PRO A 276 12.70 2.44 -8.03
CA PRO A 276 12.63 2.86 -9.43
C PRO A 276 13.07 1.72 -10.37
N TYR A 277 12.46 1.67 -11.55
CA TYR A 277 12.93 0.74 -12.57
C TYR A 277 14.34 1.17 -13.02
N LYS A 278 15.29 0.21 -13.02
CA LYS A 278 16.67 0.49 -13.39
C LYS A 278 16.81 0.58 -14.91
N GLU A 279 17.21 1.74 -15.41
CA GLU A 279 17.37 2.02 -16.84
C GLU A 279 18.85 2.14 -17.27
N ASP A 280 19.79 2.03 -16.33
CA ASP A 280 21.25 2.23 -16.54
C ASP A 280 21.81 1.39 -17.68
N HIS A 281 21.26 0.20 -17.91
CA HIS A 281 21.68 -0.70 -18.98
C HIS A 281 21.37 -0.15 -20.40
N PHE A 282 20.34 0.69 -20.55
CA PHE A 282 20.08 1.37 -21.83
C PHE A 282 21.13 2.42 -22.13
N GLU A 283 21.45 3.27 -21.14
CA GLU A 283 22.50 4.28 -21.28
C GLU A 283 23.88 3.66 -21.54
N LEU A 284 24.17 2.51 -20.89
CA LEU A 284 25.42 1.80 -21.12
C LEU A 284 25.51 1.27 -22.56
N ALA A 285 24.42 0.68 -23.06
CA ALA A 285 24.38 0.16 -24.42
C ALA A 285 24.54 1.25 -25.48
N ASP A 286 24.02 2.46 -25.25
CA ASP A 286 24.16 3.60 -26.18
C ASP A 286 25.59 4.20 -26.18
N LYS A 287 26.33 4.06 -25.05
CA LYS A 287 27.70 4.59 -24.92
C LYS A 287 28.78 3.65 -25.50
N ILE A 288 28.52 2.36 -25.62
CA ILE A 288 29.52 1.37 -26.07
C ILE A 288 29.34 1.12 -27.56
N GLN A 289 30.32 1.54 -28.38
CA GLN A 289 30.32 1.28 -29.83
C GLN A 289 30.57 -0.20 -30.13
N GLY A 290 29.87 -0.75 -31.11
CA GLY A 290 30.06 -2.12 -31.62
C GLY A 290 29.42 -3.22 -30.72
N VAL A 291 28.64 -2.86 -29.71
CA VAL A 291 27.89 -3.82 -28.91
C VAL A 291 26.62 -4.26 -29.65
N THR A 292 26.41 -5.57 -29.70
CA THR A 292 25.13 -6.13 -30.13
C THR A 292 24.10 -5.96 -29.04
N ARG A 293 23.05 -5.17 -29.29
CA ARG A 293 21.99 -4.89 -28.34
C ARG A 293 21.03 -6.07 -28.27
N MET A 294 21.16 -6.91 -27.24
CA MET A 294 20.37 -8.13 -27.03
C MET A 294 19.46 -8.05 -25.78
N MET A 295 19.40 -6.90 -25.12
CA MET A 295 18.57 -6.68 -23.95
C MET A 295 17.16 -6.26 -24.33
N SER A 296 16.21 -6.37 -23.38
CA SER A 296 14.81 -5.94 -23.48
C SER A 296 14.00 -6.57 -24.61
N ASN A 297 14.51 -7.64 -25.23
CA ASN A 297 13.80 -8.40 -26.26
C ASN A 297 13.28 -7.51 -27.40
N GLU A 298 14.12 -6.57 -27.86
CA GLU A 298 13.82 -5.67 -28.96
C GLU A 298 13.94 -6.38 -30.32
N SER A 299 13.26 -5.87 -31.34
CA SER A 299 13.43 -6.33 -32.72
C SER A 299 14.72 -5.76 -33.29
N PRO A 300 15.55 -6.56 -33.99
CA PRO A 300 16.75 -6.05 -34.65
C PRO A 300 16.47 -5.26 -35.95
N PHE A 301 15.23 -5.25 -36.43
CA PHE A 301 14.83 -4.60 -37.65
C PHE A 301 14.41 -3.15 -37.42
N HIS A 302 14.90 -2.23 -38.27
CA HIS A 302 14.41 -0.88 -38.28
C HIS A 302 12.96 -0.81 -38.79
N PRO A 303 12.16 0.22 -38.44
CA PRO A 303 10.86 0.44 -39.05
C PRO A 303 10.93 0.45 -40.59
N SER A 304 9.92 -0.10 -41.26
CA SER A 304 9.87 -0.07 -42.73
C SER A 304 9.73 1.36 -43.26
N GLN A 305 10.08 1.57 -44.55
CA GLN A 305 9.95 2.89 -45.16
C GLN A 305 8.51 3.42 -45.07
N ARG A 306 7.52 2.54 -45.23
CA ARG A 306 6.09 2.88 -45.05
C ARG A 306 5.79 3.45 -43.66
N VAL A 307 6.34 2.87 -42.61
CA VAL A 307 6.18 3.35 -41.23
C VAL A 307 6.89 4.70 -41.08
N LEU A 308 8.10 4.85 -41.57
CA LEU A 308 8.85 6.11 -41.51
C LEU A 308 8.11 7.26 -42.20
N ASP A 309 7.60 7.03 -43.42
CA ASP A 309 6.82 8.02 -44.15
C ASP A 309 5.53 8.42 -43.43
N ALA A 310 4.84 7.47 -42.82
CA ALA A 310 3.65 7.74 -42.04
C ALA A 310 3.94 8.60 -40.80
N VAL A 311 5.03 8.32 -40.09
CA VAL A 311 5.50 9.12 -38.95
C VAL A 311 5.87 10.53 -39.37
N MET A 312 6.63 10.69 -40.44
CA MET A 312 7.04 12.01 -40.98
C MET A 312 5.82 12.85 -41.37
N ASN A 313 4.82 12.24 -42.03
CA ASN A 313 3.59 12.93 -42.39
C ASN A 313 2.77 13.35 -41.15
N ALA A 314 2.73 12.50 -40.10
CA ALA A 314 2.06 12.84 -38.87
C ALA A 314 2.79 13.96 -38.12
N ALA A 315 4.13 14.02 -38.18
CA ALA A 315 4.94 15.06 -37.54
C ALA A 315 4.64 16.47 -38.03
N LEU A 316 4.23 16.62 -39.31
CA LEU A 316 3.79 17.91 -39.86
C LEU A 316 2.61 18.53 -39.12
N ARG A 317 1.87 17.74 -38.36
CA ARG A 317 0.72 18.15 -37.54
C ARG A 317 0.98 18.01 -36.03
N GLY A 318 2.25 17.95 -35.63
CA GLY A 318 2.67 17.76 -34.26
C GLY A 318 2.25 18.87 -33.27
N ASN A 319 1.80 20.03 -33.78
CA ASN A 319 1.24 21.14 -33.03
C ASN A 319 -0.22 20.89 -32.59
N LEU A 320 -0.86 19.81 -33.05
CA LEU A 320 -2.25 19.46 -32.73
C LEU A 320 -2.31 18.24 -31.80
N TYR A 321 -3.29 18.23 -30.89
CA TYR A 321 -3.59 17.03 -30.14
C TYR A 321 -3.97 15.86 -31.07
N PRO A 322 -3.65 14.60 -30.69
CA PRO A 322 -4.05 13.46 -31.49
C PRO A 322 -5.58 13.36 -31.58
N ALA A 323 -6.06 13.05 -32.77
CA ALA A 323 -7.46 12.68 -32.97
C ALA A 323 -7.79 11.37 -32.24
N SER A 324 -9.08 11.04 -32.14
CA SER A 324 -9.47 9.73 -31.62
C SER A 324 -8.84 8.64 -32.52
N ALA A 325 -8.15 7.69 -31.91
CA ALA A 325 -7.54 6.57 -32.64
C ALA A 325 -8.59 5.50 -33.03
N ARG A 326 -9.79 5.91 -33.42
CA ARG A 326 -10.92 5.02 -33.72
C ARG A 326 -10.58 4.08 -34.86
N ASP A 327 -10.01 4.61 -35.94
CA ASP A 327 -9.66 3.81 -37.11
C ASP A 327 -8.62 2.75 -36.78
N LEU A 328 -7.64 3.08 -35.94
CA LEU A 328 -6.66 2.10 -35.45
C LEU A 328 -7.32 1.03 -34.60
N ARG A 329 -8.23 1.40 -33.68
CA ARG A 329 -8.98 0.42 -32.88
C ARG A 329 -9.87 -0.47 -33.73
N ASP A 330 -10.53 0.07 -34.76
CA ASP A 330 -11.32 -0.70 -35.70
C ASP A 330 -10.47 -1.71 -36.48
N LYS A 331 -9.27 -1.28 -36.96
CA LYS A 331 -8.32 -2.19 -37.65
C LYS A 331 -7.86 -3.32 -36.73
N ILE A 332 -7.51 -3.02 -35.48
CA ILE A 332 -7.11 -4.04 -34.49
C ILE A 332 -8.29 -4.96 -34.20
N GLY A 333 -9.47 -4.41 -33.94
CA GLY A 333 -10.67 -5.22 -33.68
C GLY A 333 -10.98 -6.18 -34.81
N LYS A 334 -11.00 -5.69 -36.06
CA LYS A 334 -11.25 -6.52 -37.27
C LYS A 334 -10.22 -7.63 -37.45
N ARG A 335 -8.94 -7.36 -37.18
CA ARG A 335 -7.87 -8.38 -37.24
C ARG A 335 -8.14 -9.54 -36.28
N GLU A 336 -8.73 -9.24 -35.12
CA GLU A 336 -9.00 -10.21 -34.05
C GLU A 336 -10.44 -10.76 -34.07
N GLY A 337 -11.23 -10.44 -35.10
CA GLY A 337 -12.65 -10.84 -35.18
C GLY A 337 -13.55 -10.13 -34.17
N LEU A 338 -13.13 -8.96 -33.69
CA LEU A 338 -13.80 -8.14 -32.68
C LEU A 338 -14.21 -6.78 -33.26
N THR A 339 -14.87 -5.95 -32.44
CA THR A 339 -15.19 -4.56 -32.79
C THR A 339 -14.26 -3.57 -32.08
N GLU A 340 -14.26 -2.32 -32.50
CA GLU A 340 -13.48 -1.23 -31.86
C GLU A 340 -13.79 -1.06 -30.36
N GLU A 341 -14.98 -1.44 -29.92
CA GLU A 341 -15.40 -1.33 -28.51
C GLU A 341 -14.69 -2.33 -27.58
N HIS A 342 -14.09 -3.38 -28.16
CA HIS A 342 -13.28 -4.35 -27.44
C HIS A 342 -11.81 -3.93 -27.28
N VAL A 343 -11.41 -2.79 -27.87
CA VAL A 343 -10.01 -2.38 -27.97
C VAL A 343 -9.73 -1.13 -27.12
N LEU A 344 -8.74 -1.20 -26.22
CA LEU A 344 -8.19 -0.06 -25.51
C LEU A 344 -6.70 0.09 -25.87
N LEU A 345 -6.30 1.27 -26.31
CA LEU A 345 -4.90 1.59 -26.59
C LEU A 345 -4.21 2.16 -25.34
N GLY A 346 -2.94 1.81 -25.13
CA GLY A 346 -2.10 2.30 -24.04
C GLY A 346 -0.67 2.60 -24.51
N ALA A 347 0.06 3.41 -23.76
CA ALA A 347 1.48 3.72 -24.02
C ALA A 347 2.38 2.50 -23.66
N GLY A 348 2.29 1.45 -24.48
CA GLY A 348 2.86 0.13 -24.24
C GLY A 348 1.99 -0.72 -23.31
N SER A 349 2.31 -2.02 -23.22
CA SER A 349 1.63 -2.93 -22.28
C SER A 349 1.86 -2.55 -20.81
N ALA A 350 2.96 -1.87 -20.49
CA ALA A 350 3.25 -1.42 -19.13
C ALA A 350 2.19 -0.45 -18.57
N GLU A 351 1.70 0.49 -19.38
CA GLU A 351 0.58 1.36 -18.97
C GLU A 351 -0.70 0.55 -18.81
N LEU A 352 -0.97 -0.40 -19.69
CA LEU A 352 -2.18 -1.24 -19.60
C LEU A 352 -2.18 -2.11 -18.34
N ILE A 353 -1.02 -2.64 -17.93
CA ILE A 353 -0.85 -3.34 -16.64
C ILE A 353 -1.22 -2.40 -15.49
N ASP A 354 -0.68 -1.18 -15.49
CA ASP A 354 -0.98 -0.18 -14.47
C ASP A 354 -2.48 0.19 -14.44
N LEU A 355 -3.10 0.36 -15.62
CA LEU A 355 -4.52 0.64 -15.73
C LEU A 355 -5.38 -0.48 -15.16
N VAL A 356 -5.06 -1.74 -15.43
CA VAL A 356 -5.77 -2.90 -14.87
C VAL A 356 -5.67 -2.88 -13.35
N ILE A 357 -4.46 -2.75 -12.82
CA ILE A 357 -4.24 -2.75 -11.36
C ILE A 357 -5.02 -1.60 -10.72
N ARG A 358 -4.89 -0.37 -11.21
CA ARG A 358 -5.61 0.80 -10.65
C ARG A 358 -7.13 0.74 -10.83
N THR A 359 -7.62 -0.07 -11.76
CA THR A 359 -9.06 -0.23 -11.99
C THR A 359 -9.68 -1.24 -11.03
N PHE A 360 -8.98 -2.33 -10.72
CA PHE A 360 -9.58 -3.47 -10.02
C PHE A 360 -9.00 -3.74 -8.63
N VAL A 361 -7.88 -3.10 -8.26
CA VAL A 361 -7.15 -3.41 -7.01
C VAL A 361 -7.09 -2.17 -6.11
N ALA A 362 -7.70 -2.27 -4.94
CA ALA A 362 -7.56 -1.29 -3.86
C ALA A 362 -6.32 -1.62 -3.00
N PRO A 363 -5.78 -0.65 -2.23
CA PRO A 363 -4.71 -0.91 -1.27
C PRO A 363 -5.05 -2.07 -0.31
N GLY A 364 -4.12 -3.02 -0.18
CA GLY A 364 -4.28 -4.23 0.65
C GLY A 364 -4.99 -5.40 -0.04
N GLU A 365 -5.50 -5.23 -1.27
CA GLU A 365 -6.06 -6.33 -2.06
C GLU A 365 -4.98 -7.08 -2.85
N GLU A 366 -5.27 -8.30 -3.23
CA GLU A 366 -4.29 -9.26 -3.76
C GLU A 366 -4.32 -9.37 -5.29
N VAL A 367 -3.11 -9.48 -5.85
CA VAL A 367 -2.87 -9.83 -7.27
C VAL A 367 -2.07 -11.12 -7.33
N LEU A 368 -2.59 -12.14 -8.00
CA LEU A 368 -1.90 -13.43 -8.16
C LEU A 368 -0.98 -13.42 -9.37
N LEU A 369 0.26 -13.86 -9.15
CA LEU A 369 1.33 -13.93 -10.16
C LEU A 369 1.99 -15.31 -10.12
N SER A 370 2.15 -15.96 -11.26
CA SER A 370 3.04 -17.14 -11.38
C SER A 370 4.46 -16.66 -11.62
N VAL A 371 5.44 -17.10 -10.84
CA VAL A 371 6.83 -16.62 -10.89
C VAL A 371 7.83 -17.74 -11.19
N PRO A 372 8.92 -17.44 -11.95
CA PRO A 372 9.35 -16.13 -12.45
C PRO A 372 8.49 -15.63 -13.62
N THR A 373 8.20 -14.32 -13.65
CA THR A 373 7.44 -13.67 -14.73
C THR A 373 7.87 -12.21 -14.91
N PHE A 374 7.20 -11.45 -15.77
CA PHE A 374 7.54 -10.06 -16.03
C PHE A 374 7.40 -9.20 -14.75
N SER A 375 8.51 -8.61 -14.32
CA SER A 375 8.65 -7.91 -13.04
C SER A 375 7.69 -6.73 -12.87
N MET A 376 7.17 -6.15 -13.96
CA MET A 376 6.23 -5.03 -13.91
C MET A 376 4.90 -5.37 -13.24
N TYR A 377 4.43 -6.62 -13.26
CA TYR A 377 3.20 -7.00 -12.57
C TYR A 377 3.34 -6.79 -11.05
N GLU A 378 4.42 -7.31 -10.47
CA GLU A 378 4.71 -7.14 -9.05
C GLU A 378 4.98 -5.68 -8.70
N ALA A 379 5.86 -5.01 -9.46
CA ALA A 379 6.25 -3.62 -9.21
C ALA A 379 5.04 -2.68 -9.23
N ARG A 380 4.16 -2.80 -10.24
CA ARG A 380 2.96 -1.95 -10.35
C ARG A 380 1.91 -2.28 -9.29
N THR A 381 1.76 -3.56 -8.91
CA THR A 381 0.90 -3.97 -7.80
C THR A 381 1.34 -3.29 -6.50
N ARG A 382 2.63 -3.37 -6.16
CA ARG A 382 3.18 -2.74 -4.95
C ARG A 382 3.02 -1.23 -4.96
N THR A 383 3.32 -0.56 -6.08
CA THR A 383 3.20 0.90 -6.19
C THR A 383 1.76 1.41 -6.12
N ALA A 384 0.77 0.56 -6.39
CA ALA A 384 -0.64 0.85 -6.18
C ALA A 384 -1.14 0.53 -4.75
N GLY A 385 -0.27 0.00 -3.88
CA GLY A 385 -0.62 -0.44 -2.52
C GLY A 385 -1.24 -1.84 -2.47
N GLY A 386 -1.31 -2.56 -3.60
CA GLY A 386 -1.78 -3.94 -3.66
C GLY A 386 -0.73 -4.94 -3.13
N LEU A 387 -1.15 -6.16 -2.86
CA LEU A 387 -0.33 -7.25 -2.35
C LEU A 387 -0.11 -8.29 -3.46
N PRO A 388 1.11 -8.42 -4.03
CA PRO A 388 1.41 -9.50 -4.96
C PRO A 388 1.51 -10.83 -4.21
N VAL A 389 0.72 -11.81 -4.64
CA VAL A 389 0.77 -13.21 -4.18
C VAL A 389 1.53 -14.01 -5.21
N LEU A 390 2.76 -14.39 -4.87
CA LEU A 390 3.68 -15.07 -5.78
C LEU A 390 3.51 -16.59 -5.68
N VAL A 391 3.24 -17.24 -6.80
CA VAL A 391 3.09 -18.69 -6.91
C VAL A 391 4.23 -19.23 -7.78
N PRO A 392 5.13 -20.06 -7.25
CA PRO A 392 6.21 -20.64 -8.04
C PRO A 392 5.68 -21.46 -9.21
N MET A 393 6.38 -21.39 -10.35
CA MET A 393 6.18 -22.31 -11.47
C MET A 393 6.60 -23.73 -11.11
N THR A 394 6.22 -24.69 -11.91
CA THR A 394 6.72 -26.06 -11.84
C THR A 394 8.22 -26.12 -12.14
N PRO A 395 8.92 -27.21 -11.79
CA PRO A 395 10.35 -27.37 -12.16
C PRO A 395 10.60 -27.28 -13.67
N ASP A 396 9.60 -27.60 -14.50
CA ASP A 396 9.68 -27.49 -15.96
C ASP A 396 9.37 -26.08 -16.48
N SER A 397 9.29 -25.09 -15.58
CA SER A 397 8.99 -23.68 -15.90
C SER A 397 7.61 -23.47 -16.52
N GLU A 398 6.66 -24.28 -16.15
CA GLU A 398 5.24 -24.13 -16.51
C GLU A 398 4.44 -23.50 -15.37
N VAL A 399 3.36 -22.79 -15.69
CA VAL A 399 2.44 -22.24 -14.69
C VAL A 399 1.74 -23.39 -13.96
N ASP A 400 1.92 -23.48 -12.65
CA ASP A 400 1.21 -24.43 -11.79
C ASP A 400 -0.24 -23.91 -11.55
N VAL A 401 -1.12 -24.20 -12.48
CA VAL A 401 -2.53 -23.77 -12.42
C VAL A 401 -3.26 -24.29 -11.17
N PRO A 402 -3.09 -25.53 -10.72
CA PRO A 402 -3.65 -26.00 -9.45
C PRO A 402 -3.18 -25.19 -8.25
N ALA A 403 -1.87 -24.95 -8.13
CA ALA A 403 -1.30 -24.16 -7.05
C ALA A 403 -1.77 -22.69 -7.09
N LEU A 404 -1.86 -22.10 -8.30
CA LEU A 404 -2.38 -20.75 -8.49
C LEU A 404 -3.83 -20.64 -7.99
N ILE A 405 -4.70 -21.56 -8.37
CA ILE A 405 -6.10 -21.57 -7.95
C ILE A 405 -6.23 -21.76 -6.42
N ALA A 406 -5.39 -22.59 -5.82
CA ALA A 406 -5.38 -22.82 -4.37
C ALA A 406 -4.99 -21.59 -3.55
N ARG A 407 -4.35 -20.57 -4.17
CA ARG A 407 -3.96 -19.32 -3.52
C ARG A 407 -5.00 -18.22 -3.62
N VAL A 408 -6.13 -18.45 -4.31
CA VAL A 408 -7.22 -17.47 -4.41
C VAL A 408 -7.87 -17.28 -3.03
N THR A 409 -8.04 -16.03 -2.63
CA THR A 409 -8.75 -15.61 -1.41
C THR A 409 -9.86 -14.61 -1.75
N GLU A 410 -10.65 -14.20 -0.79
CA GLU A 410 -11.65 -13.12 -0.96
C GLU A 410 -11.01 -11.77 -1.33
N ARG A 411 -9.75 -11.56 -0.97
CA ARG A 411 -8.97 -10.37 -1.32
C ARG A 411 -8.38 -10.40 -2.72
N THR A 412 -8.37 -11.55 -3.38
CA THR A 412 -7.84 -11.68 -4.74
C THR A 412 -8.75 -10.93 -5.73
N LYS A 413 -8.18 -9.99 -6.48
CA LYS A 413 -8.93 -9.16 -7.44
C LYS A 413 -8.49 -9.32 -8.88
N VAL A 414 -7.22 -9.64 -9.12
CA VAL A 414 -6.66 -9.81 -10.46
C VAL A 414 -5.70 -10.99 -10.48
N ILE A 415 -5.69 -11.73 -11.60
CA ILE A 415 -4.72 -12.78 -11.88
C ILE A 415 -3.98 -12.41 -13.17
N PHE A 416 -2.64 -12.47 -13.19
CA PHE A 416 -1.84 -12.31 -14.40
C PHE A 416 -1.28 -13.64 -14.87
N LEU A 417 -1.46 -13.93 -16.15
CA LEU A 417 -0.86 -15.03 -16.87
C LEU A 417 -0.11 -14.48 -18.08
N CYS A 418 1.20 -14.64 -18.12
CA CYS A 418 2.04 -14.23 -19.25
C CYS A 418 2.23 -15.44 -20.18
N THR A 419 1.85 -15.31 -21.45
CA THR A 419 1.91 -16.43 -22.41
C THR A 419 2.13 -15.95 -23.85
N PRO A 420 3.31 -16.17 -24.46
CA PRO A 420 4.54 -16.75 -23.88
C PRO A 420 5.09 -15.94 -22.73
N ASN A 421 5.55 -16.65 -21.68
CA ASN A 421 6.05 -16.01 -20.45
C ASN A 421 7.44 -15.40 -20.61
N ASN A 422 7.67 -14.27 -20.00
CA ASN A 422 8.99 -13.68 -19.84
C ASN A 422 9.44 -13.86 -18.37
N PRO A 423 10.53 -14.60 -18.04
CA PRO A 423 11.65 -14.90 -18.94
C PRO A 423 11.69 -16.34 -19.51
N THR A 424 10.73 -17.22 -19.21
CA THR A 424 10.85 -18.64 -19.55
C THR A 424 10.61 -18.96 -21.02
N GLY A 425 9.85 -18.13 -21.75
CA GLY A 425 9.43 -18.40 -23.12
C GLY A 425 8.31 -19.44 -23.25
N SER A 426 7.88 -20.04 -22.13
CA SER A 426 6.86 -21.09 -22.09
C SER A 426 5.45 -20.54 -22.32
N ARG A 427 4.56 -21.37 -22.87
CA ARG A 427 3.12 -21.07 -22.99
C ARG A 427 2.32 -21.67 -21.85
N VAL A 428 1.25 -20.99 -21.50
CA VAL A 428 0.20 -21.56 -20.66
C VAL A 428 -0.80 -22.28 -21.56
N ALA A 429 -1.05 -23.56 -21.29
CA ALA A 429 -2.03 -24.33 -22.05
C ALA A 429 -3.44 -23.71 -21.94
N GLU A 430 -4.18 -23.66 -23.04
CA GLU A 430 -5.55 -23.10 -23.08
C GLU A 430 -6.47 -23.68 -22.00
N ALA A 431 -6.41 -25.01 -21.79
CA ALA A 431 -7.18 -25.67 -20.73
C ALA A 431 -6.89 -25.09 -19.33
N GLY A 432 -5.65 -24.70 -19.06
CA GLY A 432 -5.23 -24.02 -17.83
C GLY A 432 -5.83 -22.62 -17.74
N ILE A 433 -5.73 -21.84 -18.82
CA ILE A 433 -6.31 -20.48 -18.89
C ILE A 433 -7.83 -20.53 -18.68
N ARG A 434 -8.54 -21.42 -19.37
CA ARG A 434 -9.98 -21.62 -19.18
C ARG A 434 -10.33 -21.99 -17.74
N ARG A 435 -9.49 -22.77 -17.08
CA ARG A 435 -9.68 -23.16 -15.69
C ARG A 435 -9.54 -21.96 -14.73
N VAL A 436 -8.59 -21.06 -14.97
CA VAL A 436 -8.43 -19.81 -14.21
C VAL A 436 -9.59 -18.86 -14.48
N LEU A 437 -9.99 -18.68 -15.74
CA LEU A 437 -11.10 -17.79 -16.11
C LEU A 437 -12.44 -18.21 -15.47
N ARG A 438 -12.66 -19.51 -15.23
CA ARG A 438 -13.87 -20.00 -14.52
C ARG A 438 -13.98 -19.55 -13.06
N LEU A 439 -12.92 -18.98 -12.47
CA LEU A 439 -12.99 -18.35 -11.15
C LEU A 439 -13.81 -17.04 -11.15
N GLY A 440 -14.11 -16.47 -12.34
CA GLY A 440 -14.87 -15.23 -12.48
C GLY A 440 -14.09 -13.95 -12.15
N LEU A 441 -12.82 -14.06 -11.74
CA LEU A 441 -11.96 -12.91 -11.44
C LEU A 441 -11.42 -12.28 -12.73
N PRO A 442 -11.23 -10.95 -12.78
CA PRO A 442 -10.47 -10.31 -13.84
C PRO A 442 -9.13 -11.00 -14.04
N THR A 443 -8.92 -11.59 -15.21
CA THR A 443 -7.71 -12.35 -15.53
C THR A 443 -7.05 -11.73 -16.74
N VAL A 444 -5.82 -11.25 -16.54
CA VAL A 444 -4.98 -10.71 -17.60
C VAL A 444 -4.21 -11.84 -18.24
N ILE A 445 -4.35 -11.99 -19.55
CA ILE A 445 -3.56 -12.87 -20.39
C ILE A 445 -2.63 -11.98 -21.22
N ASP A 446 -1.37 -11.89 -20.79
CA ASP A 446 -0.38 -11.06 -21.47
C ASP A 446 0.23 -11.84 -22.64
N GLU A 447 -0.20 -11.47 -23.84
CA GLU A 447 0.21 -12.04 -25.12
C GLU A 447 1.23 -11.16 -25.85
N ALA A 448 2.12 -10.47 -25.11
CA ALA A 448 3.13 -9.57 -25.72
C ALA A 448 4.03 -10.25 -26.78
N TYR A 449 4.16 -11.58 -26.72
CA TYR A 449 5.01 -12.38 -27.62
C TYR A 449 4.23 -13.31 -28.54
N HIS A 450 2.90 -13.27 -28.56
CA HIS A 450 2.08 -14.24 -29.26
C HIS A 450 2.35 -14.29 -30.78
N ASP A 451 2.64 -13.14 -31.43
CA ASP A 451 2.98 -13.07 -32.86
C ASP A 451 4.24 -13.90 -33.23
N LEU A 452 5.06 -14.23 -32.25
CA LEU A 452 6.34 -14.95 -32.41
C LEU A 452 6.21 -16.45 -32.23
N GLY A 453 5.06 -16.91 -31.77
CA GLY A 453 4.73 -18.34 -31.67
C GLY A 453 4.64 -19.03 -33.02
N ASP A 454 4.70 -20.36 -33.02
CA ASP A 454 4.58 -21.19 -34.21
C ASP A 454 3.65 -22.39 -33.94
N PRO A 455 2.38 -22.31 -34.38
CA PRO A 455 1.69 -21.18 -35.01
C PRO A 455 1.44 -20.00 -34.04
N PRO A 456 1.19 -18.79 -34.56
CA PRO A 456 0.81 -17.65 -33.72
C PRO A 456 -0.66 -17.77 -33.31
N ASP A 457 -0.93 -18.49 -32.24
CA ASP A 457 -2.30 -18.73 -31.76
C ASP A 457 -2.72 -17.65 -30.77
N SER A 458 -3.73 -16.88 -31.14
CA SER A 458 -4.41 -15.96 -30.23
C SER A 458 -5.53 -16.68 -29.48
N LEU A 459 -5.64 -16.39 -28.19
CA LEU A 459 -6.76 -16.86 -27.39
C LEU A 459 -7.85 -15.79 -27.22
N ALA A 460 -7.78 -14.68 -27.97
CA ALA A 460 -8.77 -13.59 -27.87
C ALA A 460 -10.21 -14.01 -28.20
N TYR A 461 -10.40 -15.10 -28.93
CA TYR A 461 -11.73 -15.69 -29.17
C TYR A 461 -12.44 -16.10 -27.87
N LEU A 462 -11.69 -16.35 -26.78
CA LEU A 462 -12.27 -16.66 -25.46
C LEU A 462 -13.14 -15.53 -24.91
N LEU A 463 -12.96 -14.29 -25.40
CA LEU A 463 -13.79 -13.15 -24.98
C LEU A 463 -15.28 -13.35 -25.25
N ALA A 464 -15.63 -14.18 -26.23
CA ALA A 464 -17.03 -14.53 -26.52
C ALA A 464 -17.70 -15.33 -25.39
N GLU A 465 -16.89 -16.08 -24.62
CA GLU A 465 -17.37 -16.96 -23.55
C GLU A 465 -16.98 -16.47 -22.15
N GLN A 466 -15.90 -15.69 -22.05
CA GLN A 466 -15.23 -15.33 -20.80
C GLN A 466 -15.05 -13.79 -20.70
N PRO A 467 -16.08 -13.04 -20.27
CA PRO A 467 -16.04 -11.57 -20.25
C PRO A 467 -15.07 -10.99 -19.20
N ASN A 468 -14.54 -11.81 -18.30
CA ASN A 468 -13.51 -11.47 -17.31
C ASN A 468 -12.07 -11.60 -17.84
N ALA A 469 -11.87 -12.07 -19.07
CA ALA A 469 -10.57 -12.10 -19.72
C ALA A 469 -10.17 -10.70 -20.22
N ILE A 470 -8.89 -10.35 -20.05
CA ILE A 470 -8.26 -9.13 -20.57
C ILE A 470 -6.96 -9.53 -21.24
N PHE A 471 -6.91 -9.49 -22.57
CA PHE A 471 -5.70 -9.81 -23.33
C PHE A 471 -4.87 -8.55 -23.52
N LEU A 472 -3.58 -8.60 -23.14
CA LEU A 472 -2.64 -7.51 -23.40
C LEU A 472 -1.72 -7.86 -24.56
N ARG A 473 -1.50 -6.88 -25.45
CA ARG A 473 -0.60 -7.01 -26.59
C ARG A 473 0.20 -5.74 -26.80
N THR A 474 1.28 -5.83 -27.56
CA THR A 474 2.20 -4.73 -27.75
C THR A 474 2.71 -4.67 -29.18
N PHE A 475 2.95 -3.46 -29.68
CA PHE A 475 3.69 -3.22 -30.90
C PHE A 475 5.22 -3.28 -30.70
N SER A 476 5.68 -3.45 -29.47
CA SER A 476 7.11 -3.39 -29.12
C SER A 476 7.91 -4.61 -29.57
N LYS A 477 7.29 -5.77 -29.75
CA LYS A 477 7.97 -7.06 -29.99
C LYS A 477 7.84 -7.52 -31.43
N GLY A 478 6.81 -8.27 -31.78
CA GLY A 478 6.59 -8.77 -33.14
C GLY A 478 6.58 -7.68 -34.21
N PHE A 479 5.99 -6.53 -33.92
CA PHE A 479 5.92 -5.39 -34.84
C PHE A 479 7.17 -4.51 -34.89
N GLY A 480 8.14 -4.68 -33.97
CA GLY A 480 9.39 -3.94 -33.97
C GLY A 480 9.29 -2.44 -33.68
N LEU A 481 8.24 -2.00 -32.99
CA LEU A 481 7.97 -0.59 -32.68
C LEU A 481 8.13 -0.26 -31.19
N ALA A 482 9.15 -0.82 -30.52
CA ALA A 482 9.38 -0.62 -29.08
C ALA A 482 9.51 0.88 -28.71
N GLY A 483 10.21 1.67 -29.50
CA GLY A 483 10.40 3.11 -29.30
C GLY A 483 9.12 3.95 -29.53
N MET A 484 8.10 3.42 -30.21
CA MET A 484 6.84 4.12 -30.45
C MET A 484 5.87 4.02 -29.28
N ARG A 485 6.16 3.21 -28.27
CA ARG A 485 5.39 3.09 -27.04
C ARG A 485 3.90 2.84 -27.27
N LEU A 486 3.53 1.76 -27.97
CA LEU A 486 2.14 1.37 -28.15
C LEU A 486 1.89 -0.07 -27.71
N GLY A 487 0.82 -0.26 -26.98
CA GLY A 487 0.17 -1.53 -26.66
C GLY A 487 -1.34 -1.40 -26.78
N PHE A 488 -2.02 -2.52 -26.71
CA PHE A 488 -3.48 -2.54 -26.66
C PHE A 488 -3.99 -3.68 -25.77
N ALA A 489 -5.15 -3.44 -25.16
CA ALA A 489 -5.92 -4.47 -24.49
C ALA A 489 -7.11 -4.86 -25.36
N LEU A 490 -7.41 -6.17 -25.38
CA LEU A 490 -8.63 -6.72 -25.91
C LEU A 490 -9.45 -7.25 -24.72
N ALA A 491 -10.66 -6.75 -24.53
CA ALA A 491 -11.54 -7.17 -23.45
C ALA A 491 -13.01 -6.95 -23.79
N HIS A 492 -13.88 -7.51 -22.99
CA HIS A 492 -15.31 -7.24 -23.11
C HIS A 492 -15.58 -5.71 -22.99
N PRO A 493 -16.51 -5.12 -23.79
CA PRO A 493 -16.76 -3.67 -23.79
C PRO A 493 -17.03 -3.07 -22.40
N ALA A 494 -17.63 -3.84 -21.48
CA ALA A 494 -17.83 -3.40 -20.10
C ALA A 494 -16.50 -3.15 -19.35
N ALA A 495 -15.51 -4.04 -19.52
CA ALA A 495 -14.17 -3.88 -18.94
C ALA A 495 -13.43 -2.69 -19.61
N ILE A 496 -13.52 -2.57 -20.94
CA ILE A 496 -12.94 -1.43 -21.69
C ILE A 496 -13.48 -0.08 -21.15
N ARG A 497 -14.79 0.02 -20.88
CA ARG A 497 -15.37 1.24 -20.30
C ARG A 497 -14.82 1.55 -18.92
N LEU A 498 -14.57 0.54 -18.07
CA LEU A 498 -13.97 0.75 -16.74
C LEU A 498 -12.52 1.22 -16.85
N LEU A 499 -11.70 0.52 -17.64
CA LEU A 499 -10.30 0.89 -17.87
C LEU A 499 -10.18 2.30 -18.47
N SER A 500 -11.10 2.68 -19.37
CA SER A 500 -11.13 4.00 -19.98
C SER A 500 -11.37 5.14 -18.99
N ARG A 501 -12.01 4.88 -17.84
CA ARG A 501 -12.22 5.90 -16.79
C ARG A 501 -10.94 6.24 -16.04
N VAL A 502 -10.00 5.31 -15.99
CA VAL A 502 -8.71 5.46 -15.28
C VAL A 502 -7.61 5.93 -16.24
N LYS A 503 -7.80 5.68 -17.54
CA LYS A 503 -6.83 6.03 -18.59
C LYS A 503 -6.65 7.55 -18.69
N ILE A 504 -5.38 7.99 -18.82
CA ILE A 504 -5.06 9.39 -19.05
C ILE A 504 -5.49 9.80 -20.47
N PRO A 505 -6.21 10.92 -20.67
CA PRO A 505 -6.53 11.43 -22.01
C PRO A 505 -5.26 11.74 -22.82
N TRP A 506 -5.32 11.52 -24.14
CA TRP A 506 -4.24 11.84 -25.09
C TRP A 506 -2.88 11.20 -24.78
N ASN A 507 -2.85 10.08 -24.09
CA ASN A 507 -1.64 9.36 -23.68
C ASN A 507 -0.83 8.77 -24.86
N ILE A 508 -1.37 8.76 -26.07
CA ILE A 508 -0.73 8.23 -27.28
C ILE A 508 -0.62 9.33 -28.31
N SER A 509 0.60 9.53 -28.84
CA SER A 509 0.86 10.58 -29.82
C SER A 509 0.29 10.26 -31.21
N SER A 510 0.07 11.29 -32.02
CA SER A 510 -0.34 11.13 -33.42
C SER A 510 0.71 10.36 -34.24
N LEU A 511 2.01 10.51 -33.92
CA LEU A 511 3.10 9.77 -34.57
C LEU A 511 2.99 8.27 -34.27
N THR A 512 2.73 7.92 -33.01
CA THR A 512 2.53 6.53 -32.59
C THR A 512 1.33 5.87 -33.28
N ILE A 513 0.22 6.61 -33.39
CA ILE A 513 -1.00 6.13 -34.08
C ILE A 513 -0.70 5.89 -35.57
N ALA A 514 0.02 6.80 -36.21
CA ALA A 514 0.41 6.69 -37.63
C ALA A 514 1.34 5.49 -37.89
N ALA A 515 2.36 5.32 -37.02
CA ALA A 515 3.29 4.19 -37.10
C ALA A 515 2.56 2.85 -36.99
N ALA A 516 1.66 2.73 -35.99
CA ALA A 516 0.90 1.51 -35.75
C ALA A 516 -0.07 1.21 -36.90
N THR A 517 -0.74 2.22 -37.44
CA THR A 517 -1.62 2.05 -38.60
C THR A 517 -0.84 1.55 -39.80
N ALA A 518 0.33 2.16 -40.08
CA ALA A 518 1.16 1.80 -41.22
C ALA A 518 1.71 0.37 -41.10
N VAL A 519 2.18 -0.06 -39.90
CA VAL A 519 2.73 -1.42 -39.72
C VAL A 519 1.67 -2.51 -39.84
N LEU A 520 0.43 -2.25 -39.40
CA LEU A 520 -0.68 -3.19 -39.60
C LEU A 520 -1.07 -3.40 -41.05
N GLU A 521 -0.79 -2.40 -41.90
CA GLU A 521 -1.05 -2.45 -43.34
C GLU A 521 0.12 -3.05 -44.12
N ASP A 522 1.29 -3.20 -43.51
CA ASP A 522 2.52 -3.71 -44.12
C ASP A 522 2.70 -5.20 -43.85
N VAL A 523 1.67 -5.98 -44.20
CA VAL A 523 1.57 -7.40 -43.82
C VAL A 523 2.73 -8.22 -44.38
N ALA A 524 3.13 -8.01 -45.64
CA ALA A 524 4.19 -8.80 -46.29
C ALA A 524 5.55 -8.63 -45.58
N GLU A 525 5.93 -7.39 -45.30
CA GLU A 525 7.16 -7.05 -44.58
C GLU A 525 7.12 -7.61 -43.14
N GLN A 526 5.97 -7.50 -42.51
CA GLN A 526 5.78 -8.02 -41.15
C GLN A 526 5.93 -9.55 -41.08
N ASP A 527 5.36 -10.26 -42.04
CA ASP A 527 5.47 -11.73 -42.11
C ASP A 527 6.90 -12.20 -42.38
N GLU A 528 7.66 -11.44 -43.18
CA GLU A 528 9.07 -11.73 -43.42
C GLU A 528 9.89 -11.56 -42.14
N ARG A 529 9.69 -10.45 -41.43
CA ARG A 529 10.36 -10.18 -40.14
C ARG A 529 10.05 -11.21 -39.09
N LEU A 530 8.79 -11.60 -38.94
CA LEU A 530 8.39 -12.64 -37.97
C LEU A 530 9.01 -14.00 -38.33
N ARG A 531 9.07 -14.36 -39.63
CA ARG A 531 9.78 -15.56 -40.07
C ARG A 531 11.27 -15.51 -39.72
N ALA A 532 11.94 -14.38 -39.95
CA ALA A 532 13.35 -14.22 -39.62
C ALA A 532 13.62 -14.32 -38.13
N LEU A 533 12.75 -13.75 -37.28
CA LEU A 533 12.84 -13.86 -35.81
C LEU A 533 12.68 -15.31 -35.35
N ARG A 534 11.72 -16.06 -35.89
CA ARG A 534 11.54 -17.49 -35.57
C ARG A 534 12.76 -18.33 -36.02
N GLN A 535 13.29 -18.06 -37.21
CA GLN A 535 14.51 -18.74 -37.69
C GLN A 535 15.73 -18.40 -36.80
N GLY A 536 15.89 -17.14 -36.40
CA GLY A 536 16.93 -16.71 -35.48
C GLY A 536 16.83 -17.40 -34.11
N ARG A 537 15.62 -17.53 -33.58
CA ARG A 537 15.36 -18.30 -32.33
C ARG A 537 15.76 -19.76 -32.50
N ALA A 538 15.33 -20.42 -33.56
CA ALA A 538 15.66 -21.81 -33.84
C ALA A 538 17.19 -22.01 -33.99
N TYR A 539 17.87 -21.07 -34.62
CA TYR A 539 19.33 -21.04 -34.69
C TYR A 539 19.96 -20.96 -33.29
N LEU A 540 19.55 -20.00 -32.45
CA LEU A 540 20.07 -19.84 -31.08
C LEU A 540 19.86 -21.10 -30.25
N VAL A 541 18.67 -21.69 -30.28
CA VAL A 541 18.36 -22.94 -29.53
C VAL A 541 19.32 -24.06 -29.94
N ARG A 542 19.57 -24.23 -31.23
CA ARG A 542 20.46 -25.27 -31.74
C ARG A 542 21.91 -25.02 -31.34
N GLU A 543 22.44 -23.82 -31.58
CA GLU A 543 23.86 -23.52 -31.33
C GLU A 543 24.17 -23.48 -29.82
N LEU A 544 23.34 -22.86 -29.01
CA LEU A 544 23.50 -22.82 -27.56
C LEU A 544 23.36 -24.23 -26.94
N GLY A 545 22.42 -25.04 -27.44
CA GLY A 545 22.25 -26.43 -26.99
C GLY A 545 23.40 -27.36 -27.36
N SER A 546 24.30 -26.97 -28.30
CA SER A 546 25.50 -27.70 -28.63
C SER A 546 26.68 -27.43 -27.66
N ILE A 547 26.57 -26.39 -26.82
CA ILE A 547 27.62 -26.03 -25.87
C ILE A 547 27.56 -26.95 -24.65
N PRO A 548 28.66 -27.66 -24.29
CA PRO A 548 28.67 -28.54 -23.14
C PRO A 548 28.33 -27.80 -21.84
N GLY A 549 27.38 -28.34 -21.08
CA GLY A 549 26.95 -27.75 -19.81
C GLY A 549 25.84 -26.68 -19.92
N VAL A 550 25.48 -26.25 -21.12
CA VAL A 550 24.34 -25.32 -21.34
C VAL A 550 23.07 -26.14 -21.53
N SER A 551 22.02 -25.78 -20.82
CA SER A 551 20.66 -26.27 -21.05
C SER A 551 19.80 -25.12 -21.57
N VAL A 552 19.11 -25.33 -22.70
CA VAL A 552 18.27 -24.30 -23.33
C VAL A 552 16.80 -24.63 -23.05
N MET A 553 16.06 -23.67 -22.48
CA MET A 553 14.65 -23.82 -22.26
C MET A 553 13.86 -23.62 -23.57
N PRO A 554 12.81 -24.42 -23.85
CA PRO A 554 11.92 -24.17 -24.97
C PRO A 554 11.32 -22.77 -24.90
N SER A 555 11.33 -22.04 -26.03
CA SER A 555 10.79 -20.69 -26.07
C SER A 555 9.93 -20.46 -27.32
N GLU A 556 8.82 -19.74 -27.14
CA GLU A 556 7.97 -19.25 -28.22
C GLU A 556 8.00 -17.70 -28.36
N ALA A 557 9.00 -17.07 -27.73
CA ALA A 557 9.26 -15.63 -27.81
C ALA A 557 10.46 -15.33 -28.74
N ASN A 558 10.94 -14.09 -28.77
CA ASN A 558 12.18 -13.69 -29.47
C ASN A 558 13.42 -13.72 -28.57
N PHE A 559 13.39 -14.52 -27.54
CA PHE A 559 14.51 -14.79 -26.64
C PHE A 559 14.53 -16.26 -26.22
N VAL A 560 15.63 -16.69 -25.64
CA VAL A 560 15.79 -18.02 -25.05
C VAL A 560 16.35 -17.88 -23.63
N LEU A 561 15.83 -18.67 -22.69
CA LEU A 561 16.40 -18.80 -21.35
C LEU A 561 17.36 -19.98 -21.37
N ILE A 562 18.56 -19.76 -20.84
CA ILE A 562 19.58 -20.82 -20.70
C ILE A 562 19.97 -21.03 -19.24
N ASP A 563 20.22 -22.29 -18.87
CA ASP A 563 20.85 -22.65 -17.61
C ASP A 563 22.34 -22.95 -17.88
N VAL A 564 23.22 -22.24 -17.18
CA VAL A 564 24.68 -22.36 -17.27
C VAL A 564 25.32 -22.90 -15.99
N ALA A 565 24.51 -23.39 -15.04
CA ALA A 565 25.02 -23.89 -13.74
C ALA A 565 26.09 -24.95 -13.89
N ARG A 566 26.04 -25.75 -14.97
CA ARG A 566 27.04 -26.81 -15.25
C ARG A 566 28.27 -26.31 -16.01
N CYS A 567 28.30 -25.04 -16.42
CA CYS A 567 29.45 -24.45 -17.12
C CYS A 567 30.49 -23.89 -16.14
N GLY A 568 30.26 -23.88 -14.84
CA GLY A 568 31.15 -23.31 -13.84
C GLY A 568 31.27 -21.77 -13.89
N VAL A 569 30.34 -21.11 -14.53
CA VAL A 569 30.24 -19.64 -14.62
C VAL A 569 28.94 -19.18 -13.97
N SER A 570 28.94 -17.95 -13.42
CA SER A 570 27.71 -17.31 -12.95
C SER A 570 27.00 -16.61 -14.11
N ALA A 571 25.73 -16.34 -13.94
CA ALA A 571 24.95 -15.55 -14.91
C ALA A 571 25.22 -14.03 -14.81
N GLU A 572 26.01 -13.58 -13.79
CA GLU A 572 26.42 -12.20 -13.56
C GLU A 572 27.66 -11.81 -14.33
#